data_5d42c7e421080dea3ad836f5a70bdf94
#
_entry.id   5d42c7e421080dea3ad836f5a70bdf94
#
_cell.length_a   1.000
_cell.length_b   1.000
_cell.length_c   1.000
_cell.angle_alpha   90.00
_cell.angle_beta   90.00
_cell.angle_gamma   90.00
#
_symmetry.space_group_name_H-M   'P 1'
#
loop_
_entity.id
_entity.type
_entity.pdbx_description
1 polymer ?
#
loop_
_entity_poly.entity_id
_entity_poly.type
_entity_poly.pdbx_seq_one_letter_code
_entity_poly.pdbx_strand_id
1 'polypeptide(L)'
;MNIFSTNPDYRIVLYTILTVIQIGALAASIWSGWKSDHFPVRLVLIFMLLSYCFVMLMRIPLVMIWPVTEIGGVAQTPWVSVVTFILYVNSLGLGIGIFALSSHRSLMQYKHASEIDMLTGVLNRRAFYERAQSQMFKNAGVLALIDLDHFKYINDAHGHAGGDAALCAFGKTMIEQLNANMVFGRLGGEEFALFMPQMTGGEALAFCDGLRQSVARLTTPWRDTTITMTISIGMHEVVKAGADLDAVSLRADAALYRAKDQGRDRCVLSAAEEAVVQKPEEGIAAVIALIGAKPAAVPELS
;
A
#
# COMPACT_ATOMS: atom_id res chain seq x y z
N MET A 1 -33.09 -26.95 -44.68
CA MET A 1 -33.71 -27.55 -43.49
C MET A 1 -32.62 -27.61 -42.42
N ASN A 2 -32.73 -26.76 -41.36
CA ASN A 2 -31.63 -26.55 -40.38
C ASN A 2 -31.60 -27.75 -39.41
N ILE A 3 -30.63 -28.65 -39.56
CA ILE A 3 -30.37 -29.80 -38.67
C ILE A 3 -30.27 -29.38 -37.20
N PHE A 4 -29.82 -28.14 -36.94
CA PHE A 4 -29.67 -27.55 -35.59
C PHE A 4 -31.01 -27.17 -34.92
N SER A 5 -32.11 -27.09 -35.65
CA SER A 5 -33.40 -26.67 -35.07
C SER A 5 -34.27 -27.82 -34.58
N THR A 6 -33.93 -29.05 -34.92
CA THR A 6 -34.84 -30.23 -34.75
C THR A 6 -34.35 -31.25 -33.71
N ASN A 7 -33.06 -31.22 -33.31
CA ASN A 7 -32.56 -32.20 -32.35
C ASN A 7 -31.95 -31.50 -31.10
N PRO A 8 -32.55 -31.65 -29.91
CA PRO A 8 -32.06 -31.03 -28.68
C PRO A 8 -30.65 -31.48 -28.28
N ASP A 9 -30.23 -32.68 -28.61
CA ASP A 9 -28.94 -33.25 -28.26
C ASP A 9 -27.80 -32.52 -28.95
N TYR A 10 -27.93 -32.19 -30.24
CA TYR A 10 -26.91 -31.41 -30.97
C TYR A 10 -26.76 -29.99 -30.44
N ARG A 11 -27.84 -29.36 -29.99
CA ARG A 11 -27.80 -28.03 -29.38
C ARG A 11 -27.01 -28.05 -28.08
N ILE A 12 -27.24 -29.06 -27.24
CA ILE A 12 -26.52 -29.23 -25.98
C ILE A 12 -25.01 -29.39 -26.22
N VAL A 13 -24.62 -30.24 -27.17
CA VAL A 13 -23.20 -30.45 -27.52
C VAL A 13 -22.54 -29.16 -28.02
N LEU A 14 -23.20 -28.45 -28.96
CA LEU A 14 -22.67 -27.21 -29.52
C LEU A 14 -22.51 -26.14 -28.46
N TYR A 15 -23.52 -25.89 -27.61
CA TYR A 15 -23.43 -24.92 -26.51
C TYR A 15 -22.37 -25.31 -25.50
N THR A 16 -22.18 -26.58 -25.21
CA THR A 16 -21.13 -27.08 -24.34
C THR A 16 -19.74 -26.71 -24.87
N ILE A 17 -19.47 -26.99 -26.13
CA ILE A 17 -18.17 -26.68 -26.78
C ILE A 17 -17.89 -25.19 -26.74
N LEU A 18 -18.84 -24.36 -27.16
CA LEU A 18 -18.69 -22.91 -27.18
C LEU A 18 -18.41 -22.34 -25.77
N THR A 19 -19.14 -22.83 -24.77
CA THR A 19 -18.96 -22.37 -23.38
C THR A 19 -17.61 -22.78 -22.82
N VAL A 20 -17.15 -24.02 -23.10
CA VAL A 20 -15.81 -24.48 -22.64
C VAL A 20 -14.69 -23.64 -23.25
N ILE A 21 -14.80 -23.29 -24.54
CA ILE A 21 -13.83 -22.40 -25.20
C ILE A 21 -13.79 -21.02 -24.52
N GLN A 22 -14.95 -20.42 -24.27
CA GLN A 22 -15.04 -19.10 -23.62
C GLN A 22 -14.45 -19.12 -22.20
N ILE A 23 -14.78 -20.14 -21.41
CA ILE A 23 -14.28 -20.27 -20.03
C ILE A 23 -12.78 -20.59 -20.01
N GLY A 24 -12.29 -21.40 -20.96
CA GLY A 24 -10.86 -21.65 -21.11
C GLY A 24 -10.05 -20.37 -21.42
N ALA A 25 -10.58 -19.52 -22.30
CA ALA A 25 -9.99 -18.22 -22.59
C ALA A 25 -9.96 -17.29 -21.35
N LEU A 26 -11.05 -17.29 -20.57
CA LEU A 26 -11.13 -16.53 -19.32
C LEU A 26 -10.12 -17.05 -18.27
N ALA A 27 -10.02 -18.35 -18.08
CA ALA A 27 -9.07 -18.97 -17.17
C ALA A 27 -7.61 -18.66 -17.57
N ALA A 28 -7.29 -18.70 -18.87
CA ALA A 28 -5.97 -18.31 -19.39
C ALA A 28 -5.66 -16.84 -19.15
N SER A 29 -6.64 -15.94 -19.28
CA SER A 29 -6.51 -14.51 -18.96
C SER A 29 -6.23 -14.28 -17.47
N ILE A 30 -6.93 -14.99 -16.58
CA ILE A 30 -6.68 -14.91 -15.13
C ILE A 30 -5.28 -15.47 -14.79
N TRP A 31 -4.88 -16.54 -15.45
CA TRP A 31 -3.55 -17.15 -15.26
C TRP A 31 -2.41 -16.24 -15.72
N SER A 32 -2.56 -15.56 -16.84
CA SER A 32 -1.54 -14.64 -17.36
C SER A 32 -1.22 -13.49 -16.39
N GLY A 33 -2.19 -13.06 -15.60
CA GLY A 33 -2.01 -12.06 -14.54
C GLY A 33 -1.32 -12.58 -13.27
N TRP A 34 -1.00 -13.89 -13.17
CA TRP A 34 -0.36 -14.50 -11.99
C TRP A 34 1.02 -13.93 -11.67
N LYS A 35 1.76 -13.50 -12.69
CA LYS A 35 3.11 -12.95 -12.53
C LYS A 35 3.15 -11.61 -11.81
N SER A 36 2.05 -10.86 -11.79
CA SER A 36 1.97 -9.55 -11.18
C SER A 36 1.44 -9.55 -9.73
N ASP A 37 0.61 -10.56 -9.36
CA ASP A 37 -0.07 -10.59 -8.07
C ASP A 37 -0.34 -12.03 -7.61
N HIS A 38 0.28 -12.49 -6.53
CA HIS A 38 0.07 -13.82 -5.93
C HIS A 38 -1.15 -13.82 -4.99
N PHE A 39 -2.33 -13.57 -5.53
CA PHE A 39 -3.53 -13.50 -4.69
C PHE A 39 -4.22 -14.87 -4.60
N PRO A 40 -4.42 -15.44 -3.38
CA PRO A 40 -5.00 -16.79 -3.21
C PRO A 40 -6.41 -16.93 -3.82
N VAL A 41 -7.18 -15.83 -3.89
CA VAL A 41 -8.51 -15.81 -4.52
C VAL A 41 -8.46 -16.19 -6.01
N ARG A 42 -7.36 -15.92 -6.73
CA ARG A 42 -7.20 -16.33 -8.13
C ARG A 42 -7.18 -17.83 -8.31
N LEU A 43 -6.55 -18.58 -7.39
CA LEU A 43 -6.55 -20.03 -7.41
C LEU A 43 -7.96 -20.58 -7.25
N VAL A 44 -8.73 -19.98 -6.34
CA VAL A 44 -10.14 -20.38 -6.13
C VAL A 44 -10.96 -20.13 -7.38
N LEU A 45 -10.79 -18.97 -8.04
CA LEU A 45 -11.49 -18.66 -9.29
C LEU A 45 -11.12 -19.62 -10.41
N ILE A 46 -9.83 -19.94 -10.58
CA ILE A 46 -9.36 -20.90 -11.59
C ILE A 46 -9.95 -22.28 -11.30
N PHE A 47 -9.93 -22.74 -10.04
CA PHE A 47 -10.54 -24.01 -9.66
C PHE A 47 -12.04 -24.04 -9.97
N MET A 48 -12.79 -22.97 -9.68
CA MET A 48 -14.21 -22.87 -10.02
C MET A 48 -14.46 -22.90 -11.52
N LEU A 49 -13.61 -22.21 -12.32
CA LEU A 49 -13.72 -22.26 -13.79
C LEU A 49 -13.44 -23.66 -14.34
N LEU A 50 -12.42 -24.34 -13.81
CA LEU A 50 -12.10 -25.73 -14.20
C LEU A 50 -13.20 -26.69 -13.80
N SER A 51 -13.80 -26.56 -12.61
CA SER A 51 -14.93 -27.37 -12.16
C SER A 51 -16.16 -27.14 -13.05
N TYR A 52 -16.41 -25.91 -13.46
CA TYR A 52 -17.48 -25.57 -14.39
C TYR A 52 -17.27 -26.24 -15.77
N CYS A 53 -16.05 -26.14 -16.31
CA CYS A 53 -15.69 -26.84 -17.56
C CYS A 53 -15.88 -28.35 -17.45
N PHE A 54 -15.47 -28.97 -16.34
CA PHE A 54 -15.63 -30.39 -16.11
C PHE A 54 -17.12 -30.80 -16.11
N VAL A 55 -17.95 -30.08 -15.36
CA VAL A 55 -19.41 -30.36 -15.34
C VAL A 55 -20.04 -30.17 -16.73
N MET A 56 -19.62 -29.15 -17.48
CA MET A 56 -20.08 -28.96 -18.87
C MET A 56 -19.67 -30.12 -19.76
N LEU A 57 -18.44 -30.60 -19.71
CA LEU A 57 -17.96 -31.71 -20.51
C LEU A 57 -18.68 -33.03 -20.18
N MET A 58 -19.06 -33.25 -18.91
CA MET A 58 -19.82 -34.44 -18.47
C MET A 58 -21.21 -34.51 -19.08
N ARG A 59 -21.76 -33.42 -19.61
CA ARG A 59 -23.06 -33.42 -20.34
C ARG A 59 -23.00 -34.21 -21.64
N ILE A 60 -21.84 -34.27 -22.31
CA ILE A 60 -21.69 -34.94 -23.59
C ILE A 60 -21.97 -36.47 -23.47
N PRO A 61 -21.22 -37.20 -22.60
CA PRO A 61 -21.50 -38.62 -22.43
C PRO A 61 -22.89 -38.88 -21.81
N LEU A 62 -23.39 -37.98 -20.94
CA LEU A 62 -24.72 -38.13 -20.36
C LEU A 62 -25.84 -38.07 -21.43
N VAL A 63 -25.72 -37.15 -22.41
CA VAL A 63 -26.67 -37.09 -23.53
C VAL A 63 -26.60 -38.35 -24.39
N MET A 64 -25.41 -38.93 -24.58
CA MET A 64 -25.26 -40.16 -25.38
C MET A 64 -25.85 -41.39 -24.70
N ILE A 65 -25.80 -41.48 -23.38
CA ILE A 65 -26.30 -42.63 -22.59
C ILE A 65 -27.80 -42.48 -22.31
N TRP A 66 -28.21 -41.27 -21.93
CA TRP A 66 -29.60 -40.90 -21.62
C TRP A 66 -30.02 -39.66 -22.41
N PRO A 67 -30.53 -39.86 -23.64
CA PRO A 67 -31.00 -38.75 -24.49
C PRO A 67 -32.05 -37.89 -23.79
N VAL A 68 -32.05 -36.61 -24.12
CA VAL A 68 -32.97 -35.64 -23.51
C VAL A 68 -34.35 -35.82 -24.10
N THR A 69 -35.33 -36.12 -23.26
CA THR A 69 -36.75 -36.17 -23.63
C THR A 69 -37.42 -34.84 -23.29
N GLU A 70 -38.02 -34.19 -24.26
CA GLU A 70 -38.75 -32.93 -24.06
C GLU A 70 -40.26 -33.18 -24.20
N ILE A 71 -41.05 -32.74 -23.22
CA ILE A 71 -42.52 -32.72 -23.28
C ILE A 71 -42.97 -31.28 -23.05
N GLY A 72 -43.63 -30.68 -24.02
CA GLY A 72 -44.10 -29.31 -23.94
C GLY A 72 -42.97 -28.26 -23.83
N GLY A 73 -41.79 -28.56 -24.38
CA GLY A 73 -40.62 -27.67 -24.31
C GLY A 73 -39.83 -27.71 -22.98
N VAL A 74 -40.22 -28.64 -22.07
CA VAL A 74 -39.53 -28.85 -20.79
C VAL A 74 -38.77 -30.17 -20.82
N ALA A 75 -37.48 -30.15 -20.47
CA ALA A 75 -36.66 -31.35 -20.35
C ALA A 75 -37.13 -32.20 -19.16
N GLN A 76 -37.56 -33.44 -19.43
CA GLN A 76 -38.05 -34.37 -18.41
C GLN A 76 -36.96 -35.28 -17.85
N THR A 77 -35.75 -35.20 -18.36
CA THR A 77 -34.63 -36.05 -17.97
C THR A 77 -34.03 -35.59 -16.67
N PRO A 78 -34.05 -36.36 -15.54
CA PRO A 78 -33.67 -35.92 -14.21
C PRO A 78 -32.22 -35.36 -14.11
N TRP A 79 -31.28 -35.93 -14.86
CA TRP A 79 -29.88 -35.47 -14.83
C TRP A 79 -29.72 -34.03 -15.35
N VAL A 80 -30.59 -33.56 -16.27
CA VAL A 80 -30.56 -32.19 -16.79
C VAL A 80 -30.79 -31.20 -15.67
N SER A 81 -31.77 -31.44 -14.80
CA SER A 81 -32.11 -30.58 -13.68
C SER A 81 -30.95 -30.54 -12.68
N VAL A 82 -30.33 -31.68 -12.35
CA VAL A 82 -29.19 -31.77 -11.43
C VAL A 82 -27.97 -30.99 -11.97
N VAL A 83 -27.60 -31.23 -13.22
CA VAL A 83 -26.47 -30.55 -13.87
C VAL A 83 -26.74 -29.05 -13.95
N THR A 84 -27.94 -28.65 -14.31
CA THR A 84 -28.31 -27.22 -14.40
C THR A 84 -28.22 -26.55 -13.03
N PHE A 85 -28.66 -27.22 -11.95
CA PHE A 85 -28.53 -26.71 -10.59
C PHE A 85 -27.06 -26.54 -10.17
N ILE A 86 -26.21 -27.55 -10.43
CA ILE A 86 -24.77 -27.48 -10.14
C ILE A 86 -24.10 -26.30 -10.87
N LEU A 87 -24.43 -26.11 -12.16
CA LEU A 87 -23.92 -25.02 -12.97
C LEU A 87 -24.39 -23.66 -12.45
N TYR A 88 -25.65 -23.58 -11.99
CA TYR A 88 -26.19 -22.35 -11.41
C TYR A 88 -25.45 -21.96 -10.11
N VAL A 89 -25.25 -22.91 -9.19
CA VAL A 89 -24.50 -22.69 -7.95
C VAL A 89 -23.05 -22.28 -8.24
N ASN A 90 -22.42 -22.95 -9.23
CA ASN A 90 -21.05 -22.62 -9.63
C ASN A 90 -20.95 -21.20 -10.22
N SER A 91 -21.90 -20.79 -11.09
CA SER A 91 -21.91 -19.45 -11.68
C SER A 91 -22.14 -18.36 -10.62
N LEU A 92 -23.00 -18.61 -9.64
CA LEU A 92 -23.22 -17.71 -8.52
C LEU A 92 -21.93 -17.52 -7.69
N GLY A 93 -21.25 -18.62 -7.35
CA GLY A 93 -19.97 -18.59 -6.63
C GLY A 93 -18.89 -17.83 -7.41
N LEU A 94 -18.81 -18.03 -8.72
CA LEU A 94 -17.87 -17.30 -9.58
C LEU A 94 -18.18 -15.79 -9.59
N GLY A 95 -19.46 -15.41 -9.68
CA GLY A 95 -19.89 -14.01 -9.62
C GLY A 95 -19.48 -13.33 -8.30
N ILE A 96 -19.71 -14.00 -7.18
CA ILE A 96 -19.29 -13.52 -5.84
C ILE A 96 -17.77 -13.39 -5.77
N GLY A 97 -17.00 -14.37 -6.28
CA GLY A 97 -15.55 -14.33 -6.30
C GLY A 97 -14.97 -13.19 -7.14
N ILE A 98 -15.54 -12.93 -8.33
CA ILE A 98 -15.13 -11.81 -9.19
C ILE A 98 -15.47 -10.46 -8.51
N PHE A 99 -16.65 -10.35 -7.92
CA PHE A 99 -17.06 -9.14 -7.19
C PHE A 99 -16.13 -8.86 -6.00
N ALA A 100 -15.81 -9.89 -5.21
CA ALA A 100 -14.88 -9.76 -4.08
C ALA A 100 -13.48 -9.30 -4.53
N LEU A 101 -12.96 -9.87 -5.63
CA LEU A 101 -11.67 -9.48 -6.21
C LEU A 101 -11.68 -8.03 -6.72
N SER A 102 -12.75 -7.62 -7.41
CA SER A 102 -12.91 -6.26 -7.92
C SER A 102 -13.01 -5.24 -6.78
N SER A 103 -13.82 -5.52 -5.76
CA SER A 103 -13.99 -4.65 -4.59
C SER A 103 -12.69 -4.49 -3.81
N HIS A 104 -11.93 -5.58 -3.63
CA HIS A 104 -10.63 -5.51 -2.97
C HIS A 104 -9.62 -4.65 -3.75
N ARG A 105 -9.56 -4.78 -5.08
CA ARG A 105 -8.68 -3.94 -5.92
C ARG A 105 -9.06 -2.47 -5.86
N SER A 106 -10.35 -2.15 -5.94
CA SER A 106 -10.84 -0.78 -5.83
C SER A 106 -10.47 -0.18 -4.48
N LEU A 107 -10.64 -0.92 -3.38
CA LEU A 107 -10.28 -0.45 -2.04
C LEU A 107 -8.77 -0.19 -1.90
N MET A 108 -7.94 -1.07 -2.48
CA MET A 108 -6.48 -0.86 -2.50
C MET A 108 -6.09 0.34 -3.36
N GLN A 109 -6.72 0.54 -4.52
CA GLN A 109 -6.50 1.71 -5.37
C GLN A 109 -6.88 3.01 -4.65
N TYR A 110 -8.00 3.06 -3.93
CA TYR A 110 -8.38 4.23 -3.11
C TYR A 110 -7.37 4.51 -1.99
N LYS A 111 -6.89 3.48 -1.30
CA LYS A 111 -5.84 3.63 -0.28
C LYS A 111 -4.50 4.09 -0.88
N HIS A 112 -4.20 3.68 -2.12
CA HIS A 112 -2.99 4.09 -2.83
C HIS A 112 -3.12 5.46 -3.53
N ALA A 113 -4.33 5.94 -3.81
CA ALA A 113 -4.55 7.19 -4.53
C ALA A 113 -4.32 8.44 -3.67
N SER A 114 -4.49 8.36 -2.34
CA SER A 114 -4.19 9.50 -1.48
C SER A 114 -2.69 9.60 -1.22
N GLU A 115 -2.03 10.63 -1.74
CA GLU A 115 -0.64 10.96 -1.45
C GLU A 115 -0.49 11.84 -0.21
N ILE A 116 -1.58 12.38 0.27
CA ILE A 116 -1.62 13.39 1.33
C ILE A 116 -2.05 12.74 2.66
N ASP A 117 -1.41 13.15 3.73
CA ASP A 117 -1.85 12.88 5.11
C ASP A 117 -3.08 13.74 5.41
N MET A 118 -4.21 13.10 5.69
CA MET A 118 -5.52 13.75 5.84
C MET A 118 -5.59 14.70 7.04
N LEU A 119 -4.72 14.54 8.02
CA LEU A 119 -4.69 15.41 9.20
C LEU A 119 -3.88 16.69 8.93
N THR A 120 -2.68 16.54 8.41
CA THR A 120 -1.70 17.63 8.31
C THR A 120 -1.62 18.30 6.96
N GLY A 121 -2.21 17.68 5.91
CA GLY A 121 -2.19 18.20 4.54
C GLY A 121 -0.83 18.08 3.82
N VAL A 122 0.18 17.48 4.46
CA VAL A 122 1.49 17.20 3.85
C VAL A 122 1.49 15.83 3.16
N LEU A 123 2.58 15.46 2.49
CA LEU A 123 2.67 14.10 1.93
C LEU A 123 2.59 13.06 3.05
N ASN A 124 1.88 11.97 2.79
CA ASN A 124 1.93 10.81 3.67
C ASN A 124 3.27 10.06 3.51
N ARG A 125 3.56 9.14 4.42
CA ARG A 125 4.77 8.35 4.46
C ARG A 125 5.14 7.77 3.10
N ARG A 126 4.20 7.10 2.42
CA ARG A 126 4.44 6.44 1.13
C ARG A 126 4.84 7.44 0.06
N ALA A 127 4.06 8.50 -0.11
CA ALA A 127 4.32 9.52 -1.13
C ALA A 127 5.63 10.28 -0.85
N PHE A 128 5.96 10.51 0.42
CA PHE A 128 7.26 11.07 0.80
C PHE A 128 8.41 10.18 0.32
N TYR A 129 8.39 8.87 0.65
CA TYR A 129 9.46 7.94 0.27
C TYR A 129 9.62 7.84 -1.25
N GLU A 130 8.52 7.70 -1.99
CA GLU A 130 8.53 7.64 -3.45
C GLU A 130 9.14 8.91 -4.08
N ARG A 131 8.73 10.09 -3.61
CA ARG A 131 9.22 11.36 -4.16
C ARG A 131 10.65 11.67 -3.71
N ALA A 132 10.99 11.43 -2.44
CA ALA A 132 12.33 11.64 -1.91
C ALA A 132 13.34 10.72 -2.62
N GLN A 133 13.05 9.42 -2.77
CA GLN A 133 13.90 8.49 -3.52
C GLN A 133 14.11 8.93 -4.97
N SER A 134 13.03 9.37 -5.65
CA SER A 134 13.11 9.88 -7.01
C SER A 134 13.99 11.14 -7.12
N GLN A 135 13.92 12.03 -6.14
CA GLN A 135 14.74 13.24 -6.10
C GLN A 135 16.20 12.91 -5.75
N MET A 136 16.45 12.04 -4.78
CA MET A 136 17.80 11.60 -4.39
C MET A 136 18.52 10.83 -5.49
N PHE A 137 17.76 10.13 -6.34
CA PHE A 137 18.34 9.47 -7.52
C PHE A 137 18.94 10.48 -8.51
N LYS A 138 18.39 11.70 -8.58
CA LYS A 138 18.79 12.75 -9.52
C LYS A 138 19.72 13.79 -8.91
N ASN A 139 19.61 14.03 -7.62
CA ASN A 139 20.24 15.15 -6.94
C ASN A 139 20.95 14.71 -5.67
N ALA A 140 22.10 15.31 -5.38
CA ALA A 140 22.63 15.42 -4.05
C ALA A 140 21.72 16.33 -3.21
N GLY A 141 21.86 16.33 -1.88
CA GLY A 141 21.08 17.18 -0.99
C GLY A 141 21.14 16.72 0.45
N VAL A 142 20.17 17.09 1.26
CA VAL A 142 20.11 16.72 2.68
C VAL A 142 18.76 16.11 3.03
N LEU A 143 18.78 14.97 3.71
CA LEU A 143 17.60 14.39 4.34
C LEU A 143 17.57 14.83 5.82
N ALA A 144 16.45 15.36 6.26
CA ALA A 144 16.16 15.69 7.64
C ALA A 144 14.99 14.85 8.16
N LEU A 145 15.14 14.24 9.33
CA LEU A 145 14.06 13.66 10.12
C LEU A 145 13.72 14.61 11.25
N ILE A 146 12.45 14.85 11.46
CA ILE A 146 11.90 15.86 12.36
C ILE A 146 10.91 15.19 13.30
N ASP A 147 10.98 15.53 14.56
CA ASP A 147 10.09 15.01 15.60
C ASP A 147 9.63 16.14 16.52
N LEU A 148 8.33 16.17 16.84
CA LEU A 148 7.77 17.14 17.77
C LEU A 148 8.13 16.76 19.19
N ASP A 149 8.86 17.64 19.86
CA ASP A 149 9.33 17.41 21.22
C ASP A 149 8.16 17.32 22.19
N HIS A 150 8.21 16.31 23.07
CA HIS A 150 7.21 16.10 24.12
C HIS A 150 5.76 16.02 23.64
N PHE A 151 5.51 15.53 22.44
CA PHE A 151 4.16 15.46 21.84
C PHE A 151 3.18 14.65 22.71
N LYS A 152 3.67 13.60 23.39
CA LYS A 152 2.86 12.89 24.36
C LYS A 152 2.34 13.80 25.47
N TYR A 153 3.15 14.73 25.97
CA TYR A 153 2.71 15.70 26.97
C TYR A 153 1.60 16.63 26.44
N ILE A 154 1.70 17.05 25.17
CA ILE A 154 0.65 17.84 24.53
C ILE A 154 -0.66 17.04 24.49
N ASN A 155 -0.61 15.75 24.11
CA ASN A 155 -1.78 14.88 24.14
C ASN A 155 -2.35 14.70 25.56
N ASP A 156 -1.50 14.49 26.55
CA ASP A 156 -1.90 14.27 27.93
C ASP A 156 -2.55 15.54 28.53
N ALA A 157 -2.05 16.73 28.17
CA ALA A 157 -2.54 18.03 28.68
C ALA A 157 -3.80 18.54 27.93
N HIS A 158 -3.91 18.31 26.61
CA HIS A 158 -4.94 18.92 25.76
C HIS A 158 -5.86 17.90 25.08
N GLY A 159 -5.66 16.59 25.33
CA GLY A 159 -6.34 15.49 24.68
C GLY A 159 -5.82 15.26 23.24
N HIS A 160 -6.17 14.15 22.64
CA HIS A 160 -5.77 13.82 21.26
C HIS A 160 -6.17 14.88 20.24
N ALA A 161 -7.34 15.50 20.43
CA ALA A 161 -7.77 16.59 19.54
C ALA A 161 -6.88 17.82 19.64
N GLY A 162 -6.28 18.11 20.81
CA GLY A 162 -5.27 19.15 20.98
C GLY A 162 -3.96 18.79 20.30
N GLY A 163 -3.52 17.54 20.40
CA GLY A 163 -2.39 17.02 19.64
C GLY A 163 -2.58 17.11 18.13
N ASP A 164 -3.78 16.76 17.65
CA ASP A 164 -4.13 16.87 16.23
C ASP A 164 -4.05 18.34 15.75
N ALA A 165 -4.55 19.29 16.56
CA ALA A 165 -4.45 20.72 16.26
C ALA A 165 -2.97 21.19 16.19
N ALA A 166 -2.11 20.69 17.09
CA ALA A 166 -0.69 20.98 17.07
C ALA A 166 -0.03 20.44 15.78
N LEU A 167 -0.33 19.20 15.37
CA LEU A 167 0.17 18.60 14.13
C LEU A 167 -0.29 19.36 12.88
N CYS A 168 -1.54 19.79 12.85
CA CYS A 168 -2.08 20.62 11.75
C CYS A 168 -1.35 21.96 11.66
N ALA A 169 -1.17 22.64 12.80
CA ALA A 169 -0.47 23.92 12.86
C ALA A 169 0.99 23.78 12.43
N PHE A 170 1.67 22.73 12.88
CA PHE A 170 3.03 22.41 12.43
C PHE A 170 3.09 22.18 10.91
N GLY A 171 2.25 21.28 10.38
CA GLY A 171 2.21 20.97 8.94
C GLY A 171 1.99 22.22 8.09
N LYS A 172 1.06 23.09 8.48
CA LYS A 172 0.78 24.36 7.81
C LYS A 172 2.00 25.30 7.83
N THR A 173 2.60 25.49 9.00
CA THR A 173 3.80 26.34 9.17
C THR A 173 4.97 25.85 8.31
N MET A 174 5.15 24.54 8.21
CA MET A 174 6.18 23.95 7.36
C MET A 174 5.89 24.23 5.88
N ILE A 175 4.67 23.97 5.39
CA ILE A 175 4.29 24.19 3.99
C ILE A 175 4.54 25.65 3.57
N GLU A 176 4.28 26.61 4.44
CA GLU A 176 4.46 28.06 4.18
C GLU A 176 5.93 28.46 4.04
N GLN A 177 6.87 27.70 4.59
CA GLN A 177 8.31 28.03 4.59
C GLN A 177 9.13 27.19 3.61
N LEU A 178 8.56 26.12 3.04
CA LEU A 178 9.28 25.22 2.15
C LEU A 178 9.16 25.63 0.70
N ASN A 179 10.25 25.41 -0.04
CA ASN A 179 10.27 25.63 -1.49
C ASN A 179 9.62 24.45 -2.24
N ALA A 180 9.09 24.72 -3.43
CA ALA A 180 8.41 23.72 -4.28
C ALA A 180 9.27 22.51 -4.67
N ASN A 181 10.61 22.64 -4.65
CA ASN A 181 11.53 21.55 -4.97
C ASN A 181 11.82 20.62 -3.78
N MET A 182 11.46 21.03 -2.57
CA MET A 182 11.65 20.25 -1.37
C MET A 182 10.53 19.22 -1.22
N VAL A 183 10.85 18.07 -0.66
CA VAL A 183 9.87 16.99 -0.41
C VAL A 183 9.66 16.91 1.08
N PHE A 184 8.42 17.17 1.53
CA PHE A 184 8.07 17.16 2.94
C PHE A 184 6.87 16.22 3.18
N GLY A 185 6.94 15.39 4.21
CA GLY A 185 5.89 14.44 4.54
C GLY A 185 5.90 13.99 5.98
N ARG A 186 4.75 13.44 6.41
CA ARG A 186 4.55 12.83 7.72
C ARG A 186 4.82 11.34 7.63
N LEU A 187 5.73 10.84 8.49
CA LEU A 187 6.09 9.42 8.53
C LEU A 187 5.14 8.61 9.44
N GLY A 188 4.62 9.24 10.49
CA GLY A 188 3.66 8.63 11.41
C GLY A 188 3.71 9.32 12.77
N GLY A 189 2.63 9.27 13.54
CA GLY A 189 2.58 9.92 14.86
C GLY A 189 2.99 11.38 14.81
N GLU A 190 4.08 11.72 15.48
CA GLU A 190 4.71 13.04 15.58
C GLU A 190 5.96 13.20 14.69
N GLU A 191 6.25 12.21 13.84
CA GLU A 191 7.44 12.14 13.00
C GLU A 191 7.19 12.65 11.58
N PHE A 192 8.09 13.50 11.10
CA PHE A 192 8.08 14.06 9.75
C PHE A 192 9.47 13.92 9.11
N ALA A 193 9.50 14.04 7.78
CA ALA A 193 10.74 14.04 7.03
C ALA A 193 10.74 15.14 5.96
N LEU A 194 11.92 15.69 5.71
CA LEU A 194 12.15 16.73 4.72
C LEU A 194 13.39 16.37 3.89
N PHE A 195 13.25 16.26 2.58
CA PHE A 195 14.38 16.19 1.67
C PHE A 195 14.60 17.54 0.98
N MET A 196 15.80 18.06 1.06
CA MET A 196 16.23 19.34 0.51
C MET A 196 17.23 19.08 -0.62
N PRO A 197 16.79 19.00 -1.88
CA PRO A 197 17.68 18.76 -3.00
C PRO A 197 18.60 19.94 -3.22
N GLN A 198 19.84 19.65 -3.68
CA GLN A 198 20.87 20.64 -4.06
C GLN A 198 21.35 21.56 -2.91
N MET A 199 21.05 21.24 -1.66
CA MET A 199 21.58 21.92 -0.47
C MET A 199 22.77 21.16 0.09
N THR A 200 23.76 21.88 0.56
CA THR A 200 24.87 21.35 1.37
C THR A 200 24.43 21.17 2.82
N GLY A 201 25.15 20.35 3.59
CA GLY A 201 24.87 20.16 5.01
C GLY A 201 24.85 21.45 5.82
N GLY A 202 25.74 22.41 5.51
CA GLY A 202 25.78 23.71 6.19
C GLY A 202 24.59 24.60 5.88
N GLU A 203 24.16 24.66 4.61
CA GLU A 203 22.97 25.41 4.19
C GLU A 203 21.70 24.81 4.80
N ALA A 204 21.58 23.49 4.78
CA ALA A 204 20.45 22.79 5.37
C ALA A 204 20.38 22.97 6.89
N LEU A 205 21.53 22.99 7.58
CA LEU A 205 21.60 23.26 9.02
C LEU A 205 21.04 24.65 9.35
N ALA A 206 21.48 25.68 8.62
CA ALA A 206 21.01 27.06 8.83
C ALA A 206 19.51 27.17 8.52
N PHE A 207 19.04 26.54 7.43
CA PHE A 207 17.64 26.54 7.04
C PHE A 207 16.75 25.81 8.07
N CYS A 208 17.14 24.60 8.51
CA CYS A 208 16.41 23.83 9.51
C CYS A 208 16.39 24.52 10.88
N ASP A 209 17.47 25.23 11.27
CA ASP A 209 17.44 26.02 12.50
C ASP A 209 16.45 27.19 12.42
N GLY A 210 16.31 27.81 11.26
CA GLY A 210 15.25 28.80 10.98
C GLY A 210 13.85 28.20 11.13
N LEU A 211 13.60 27.00 10.57
CA LEU A 211 12.33 26.28 10.73
C LEU A 211 12.06 25.97 12.20
N ARG A 212 13.05 25.44 12.93
CA ARG A 212 12.95 25.15 14.36
C ARG A 212 12.55 26.39 15.17
N GLN A 213 13.22 27.52 14.93
CA GLN A 213 12.89 28.78 15.60
C GLN A 213 11.48 29.28 15.25
N SER A 214 11.03 29.09 14.03
CA SER A 214 9.67 29.44 13.63
C SER A 214 8.63 28.60 14.35
N VAL A 215 8.89 27.29 14.49
CA VAL A 215 8.00 26.37 15.23
C VAL A 215 8.02 26.70 16.73
N ALA A 216 9.17 27.01 17.31
CA ALA A 216 9.27 27.40 18.74
C ALA A 216 8.50 28.69 19.08
N ARG A 217 8.30 29.59 18.08
CA ARG A 217 7.49 30.79 18.23
C ARG A 217 6.00 30.59 17.88
N LEU A 218 5.66 29.44 17.32
CA LEU A 218 4.30 29.13 16.94
C LEU A 218 3.41 29.00 18.18
N THR A 219 2.35 29.74 18.20
CA THR A 219 1.29 29.66 19.23
C THR A 219 0.02 29.20 18.58
N THR A 220 -0.47 28.04 18.98
CA THR A 220 -1.72 27.45 18.46
C THR A 220 -2.83 27.66 19.47
N PRO A 221 -3.84 28.54 19.21
CA PRO A 221 -4.98 28.72 20.08
C PRO A 221 -5.73 27.40 20.25
N TRP A 222 -6.02 27.03 21.48
CA TRP A 222 -6.76 25.81 21.80
C TRP A 222 -7.66 26.02 23.02
N ARG A 223 -8.99 26.07 22.81
CA ARG A 223 -9.97 26.41 23.86
C ARG A 223 -9.55 27.70 24.58
N ASP A 224 -9.41 27.65 25.90
CA ASP A 224 -9.02 28.78 26.74
C ASP A 224 -7.50 28.86 26.97
N THR A 225 -6.71 28.06 26.24
CA THR A 225 -5.25 27.96 26.37
C THR A 225 -4.55 28.12 25.03
N THR A 226 -3.22 28.04 25.08
CA THR A 226 -2.38 28.06 23.87
C THR A 226 -1.42 26.88 23.92
N ILE A 227 -1.33 26.15 22.82
CA ILE A 227 -0.33 25.08 22.65
C ILE A 227 0.92 25.68 22.02
N THR A 228 2.05 25.43 22.64
CA THR A 228 3.41 25.71 22.11
C THR A 228 4.14 24.39 21.93
N MET A 229 5.05 24.34 21.00
CA MET A 229 5.84 23.15 20.69
C MET A 229 7.25 23.49 20.25
N THR A 230 8.16 22.56 20.42
CA THR A 230 9.48 22.59 19.81
C THR A 230 9.71 21.34 18.97
N ILE A 231 10.74 21.34 18.16
CA ILE A 231 11.11 20.21 17.31
C ILE A 231 12.58 19.89 17.43
N SER A 232 12.89 18.60 17.38
CA SER A 232 14.24 18.10 17.19
C SER A 232 14.43 17.65 15.75
N ILE A 233 15.59 17.97 15.16
CA ILE A 233 15.87 17.66 13.75
C ILE A 233 17.21 16.93 13.66
N GLY A 234 17.20 15.73 13.05
CA GLY A 234 18.40 14.98 12.67
C GLY A 234 18.58 14.99 11.17
N MET A 235 19.78 15.30 10.69
CA MET A 235 20.07 15.48 9.27
C MET A 235 21.24 14.63 8.81
N HIS A 236 21.19 14.19 7.55
CA HIS A 236 22.32 13.57 6.85
C HIS A 236 22.47 14.12 5.44
N GLU A 237 23.71 14.46 5.09
CA GLU A 237 24.05 14.98 3.77
C GLU A 237 24.27 13.84 2.75
N VAL A 238 23.57 13.92 1.65
CA VAL A 238 23.68 13.04 0.48
C VAL A 238 24.61 13.69 -0.52
N VAL A 239 25.87 13.35 -0.47
CA VAL A 239 26.94 13.99 -1.26
C VAL A 239 26.81 13.66 -2.77
N LYS A 240 26.27 12.51 -3.13
CA LYS A 240 26.13 12.06 -4.52
C LYS A 240 24.72 11.59 -4.82
N ALA A 241 24.25 11.90 -6.03
CA ALA A 241 23.02 11.32 -6.55
C ALA A 241 23.07 9.78 -6.60
N GLY A 242 21.90 9.13 -6.49
CA GLY A 242 21.80 7.68 -6.51
C GLY A 242 21.95 7.01 -5.14
N ALA A 243 21.93 7.79 -4.05
CA ALA A 243 21.98 7.23 -2.70
C ALA A 243 20.73 6.43 -2.36
N ASP A 244 20.90 5.41 -1.53
CA ASP A 244 19.81 4.63 -0.96
C ASP A 244 19.16 5.40 0.20
N LEU A 245 17.86 5.65 0.08
CA LEU A 245 17.08 6.40 1.05
C LEU A 245 17.06 5.72 2.43
N ASP A 246 17.04 4.38 2.50
CA ASP A 246 17.01 3.66 3.77
C ASP A 246 18.32 3.84 4.52
N ALA A 247 19.46 3.75 3.83
CA ALA A 247 20.77 3.99 4.43
C ALA A 247 20.94 5.44 4.91
N VAL A 248 20.43 6.40 4.14
CA VAL A 248 20.45 7.83 4.49
C VAL A 248 19.53 8.11 5.69
N SER A 249 18.34 7.52 5.70
CA SER A 249 17.37 7.65 6.79
C SER A 249 17.94 7.15 8.13
N LEU A 250 18.65 6.02 8.12
CA LEU A 250 19.29 5.47 9.31
C LEU A 250 20.30 6.44 9.95
N ARG A 251 21.06 7.14 9.12
CA ARG A 251 22.04 8.15 9.59
C ARG A 251 21.36 9.42 10.10
N ALA A 252 20.30 9.87 9.43
CA ALA A 252 19.49 10.99 9.89
C ALA A 252 18.79 10.66 11.23
N ASP A 253 18.31 9.41 11.42
CA ASP A 253 17.70 8.94 12.67
C ASP A 253 18.72 8.95 13.83
N ALA A 254 19.94 8.49 13.60
CA ALA A 254 21.01 8.56 14.59
C ALA A 254 21.32 10.02 14.98
N ALA A 255 21.26 10.95 14.03
CA ALA A 255 21.41 12.38 14.32
C ALA A 255 20.21 12.95 15.11
N LEU A 256 18.98 12.54 14.78
CA LEU A 256 17.77 12.92 15.50
C LEU A 256 17.80 12.41 16.95
N TYR A 257 18.25 11.18 17.14
CA TYR A 257 18.44 10.63 18.48
C TYR A 257 19.40 11.50 19.31
N ARG A 258 20.54 11.92 18.74
CA ARG A 258 21.49 12.84 19.41
C ARG A 258 20.84 14.19 19.72
N ALA A 259 20.03 14.73 18.80
CA ALA A 259 19.31 15.98 19.06
C ALA A 259 18.40 15.85 20.29
N LYS A 260 17.67 14.73 20.40
CA LYS A 260 16.81 14.45 21.56
C LYS A 260 17.61 14.24 22.86
N ASP A 261 18.69 13.48 22.80
CA ASP A 261 19.56 13.18 23.97
C ASP A 261 20.27 14.42 24.51
N GLN A 262 20.72 15.32 23.65
CA GLN A 262 21.36 16.57 24.02
C GLN A 262 20.43 17.66 24.57
N GLY A 263 19.15 17.36 24.77
CA GLY A 263 18.18 18.28 25.40
C GLY A 263 17.13 18.86 24.46
N ARG A 264 16.94 18.25 23.29
CA ARG A 264 15.88 18.61 22.30
C ARG A 264 16.02 20.05 21.77
N ASP A 265 14.97 20.52 21.07
CA ASP A 265 14.88 21.85 20.45
C ASP A 265 16.18 22.25 19.73
N ARG A 266 16.66 21.38 18.83
CA ARG A 266 17.89 21.57 18.07
C ARG A 266 17.98 20.79 16.78
N CYS A 267 18.91 21.22 15.95
CA CYS A 267 19.30 20.55 14.72
C CYS A 267 20.68 19.89 14.90
N VAL A 268 20.80 18.63 14.48
CA VAL A 268 22.06 17.88 14.47
C VAL A 268 22.32 17.33 13.08
N LEU A 269 23.45 17.67 12.50
CA LEU A 269 23.95 17.09 11.25
C LEU A 269 24.84 15.89 11.58
N SER A 270 24.60 14.72 10.93
CA SER A 270 25.48 13.58 11.10
C SER A 270 26.82 13.84 10.40
N ALA A 271 27.92 13.42 11.00
CA ALA A 271 29.24 13.49 10.36
C ALA A 271 29.31 12.50 9.19
N ALA A 272 30.04 12.82 8.14
CA ALA A 272 30.14 12.01 6.90
C ALA A 272 30.71 10.58 7.12
N GLU A 273 31.32 10.30 8.28
CA GLU A 273 32.04 9.04 8.57
C GLU A 273 31.51 8.25 9.78
N GLU A 274 30.37 8.61 10.39
CA GLU A 274 29.92 7.89 11.58
C GLU A 274 29.41 6.49 11.23
N ALA A 275 30.08 5.48 11.79
CA ALA A 275 29.61 4.10 11.81
C ALA A 275 28.25 4.02 12.52
N VAL A 276 27.32 3.25 11.94
CA VAL A 276 25.98 3.03 12.49
C VAL A 276 26.10 2.48 13.91
N VAL A 277 25.80 3.27 14.92
CA VAL A 277 25.57 2.80 16.28
C VAL A 277 24.25 2.05 16.29
N GLN A 278 24.30 0.73 16.41
CA GLN A 278 23.10 -0.10 16.55
C GLN A 278 22.33 0.32 17.79
N LYS A 279 21.11 0.82 17.58
CA LYS A 279 20.14 1.09 18.64
C LYS A 279 19.63 -0.22 19.23
N PRO A 280 19.37 -0.32 20.55
CA PRO A 280 18.47 -1.33 21.07
C PRO A 280 17.05 -1.10 20.51
N GLU A 281 16.43 -2.16 20.08
CA GLU A 281 15.14 -2.20 19.40
C GLU A 281 14.02 -1.48 20.17
N GLU A 282 13.59 -0.31 19.67
CA GLU A 282 12.23 0.21 19.88
C GLU A 282 12.05 1.43 18.96
N GLY A 283 11.53 1.23 17.77
CA GLY A 283 11.21 2.35 16.89
C GLY A 283 10.99 1.89 15.43
N ILE A 284 11.82 2.33 14.55
CA ILE A 284 11.56 2.24 13.09
C ILE A 284 11.84 0.83 12.54
N ALA A 285 12.73 0.02 13.14
CA ALA A 285 13.02 -1.35 12.69
C ALA A 285 11.80 -2.31 12.80
N ALA A 286 10.92 -2.11 13.78
CA ALA A 286 9.68 -2.89 13.91
C ALA A 286 8.69 -2.61 12.77
N VAL A 287 8.77 -1.47 12.12
CA VAL A 287 7.88 -1.05 11.04
C VAL A 287 8.36 -1.54 9.68
N ILE A 288 9.66 -1.68 9.46
CA ILE A 288 10.24 -2.25 8.23
C ILE A 288 9.91 -3.76 8.13
N ALA A 289 9.91 -4.48 9.25
CA ALA A 289 9.52 -5.89 9.32
C ALA A 289 8.03 -6.14 8.99
N LEU A 290 7.16 -5.14 9.13
CA LEU A 290 5.72 -5.25 8.82
C LEU A 290 5.38 -5.08 7.34
N ILE A 291 6.32 -4.61 6.51
CA ILE A 291 6.09 -4.32 5.07
C ILE A 291 6.48 -5.51 4.17
N GLY A 292 6.99 -6.61 4.74
CA GLY A 292 7.06 -7.91 4.04
C GLY A 292 8.40 -8.26 3.44
N ALA A 293 9.23 -8.88 4.25
CA ALA A 293 10.15 -9.90 3.76
C ALA A 293 9.93 -11.17 4.60
N LYS A 294 9.27 -12.14 3.99
CA LYS A 294 9.24 -13.50 4.51
C LYS A 294 10.66 -14.07 4.39
N PRO A 295 11.30 -14.52 5.46
CA PRO A 295 12.63 -15.14 5.32
C PRO A 295 12.51 -16.40 4.49
N ALA A 296 13.32 -16.51 3.43
CA ALA A 296 13.51 -17.74 2.69
C ALA A 296 14.13 -18.78 3.64
N ALA A 297 13.50 -19.95 3.75
CA ALA A 297 14.01 -21.08 4.50
C ALA A 297 15.36 -21.52 3.92
N VAL A 298 16.38 -21.51 4.76
CA VAL A 298 17.68 -22.14 4.47
C VAL A 298 17.49 -23.65 4.60
N PRO A 299 17.80 -24.48 3.60
CA PRO A 299 17.79 -25.92 3.75
C PRO A 299 19.00 -26.36 4.59
N GLU A 300 18.74 -27.08 5.68
CA GLU A 300 19.76 -27.81 6.41
C GLU A 300 20.35 -28.90 5.52
N LEU A 301 21.65 -28.83 5.28
CA LEU A 301 22.44 -29.90 4.73
C LEU A 301 22.90 -30.82 5.88
N SER A 302 22.34 -32.00 5.89
CA SER A 302 22.89 -33.18 6.61
C SER A 302 23.86 -33.92 5.72
#